data_ce679c124bcbd9ea4b90014d9360c134
#
_entry.id   ce679c124bcbd9ea4b90014d9360c134
#
_cell.length_a   1.000
_cell.length_b   1.000
_cell.length_c   1.000
_cell.angle_alpha   90.00
_cell.angle_beta   90.00
_cell.angle_gamma   90.00
#
_symmetry.space_group_name_H-M   'P 1'
#
loop_
_entity.id
_entity.type
_entity.pdbx_description
1 polymer ?
#
loop_
_entity_poly.entity_id
_entity_poly.type
_entity_poly.pdbx_seq_one_letter_code
_entity_poly.pdbx_strand_id
1 'polypeptide(L)'
;MLKQLLEQATSNNAKARLYAFENTVELTNLIPPTVSYESGGNTLVIGPTAIIESAAAQLPQLTSLTLLSTDGEKGKNPGLYFANSVQVSGFLGTFEIVIESKGTSSNLAKVAINHDCFDVVLDLCLNSCMTEEVPVPGYYPVGRGYPKLAEALEEIPTLMGTFDKPKFFRLDTDLCAHSSRGVKGCERCVDACPAGALSSEGSDKTGHKIEINPYLCQGVGTCATSCPTEAITYALPNPDDTQKFIERTLANYEQAGGLDPIVLICSSRHETYNVMALKALPDNVIPVVVEELPSIGIDTWFAALVNGATQVLFAASRFMPETIIRVLNNEVGIAQELLDQIGIPKETIDILYLESLREGPPTLCVDSFDLALGDLQGNKRQRLFTALDAMSSSRIPVENIVELPSNAPYGTVSCESKDCTLCMSCVAVCPTRALHTDGASPSLKFVEQDCIQCGLCEKACPENVLTLTPRMNWVKEERQQAVVIHEEKAAECLRCHKPFAPQSMIDMLQNKLRGHSHFSDETAINRIAMCEDCRVVDMFDSMAQDPLNQLKY
;
A
#
# COMPACT_ATOMS: atom_id res chain seq x y z
N MET A 1 4.47 -23.27 -20.94
CA MET A 1 5.93 -23.10 -21.16
C MET A 1 6.74 -23.48 -19.91
N LEU A 2 6.41 -22.95 -18.74
CA LEU A 2 7.15 -23.20 -17.49
C LEU A 2 7.24 -24.71 -17.15
N LYS A 3 6.11 -25.42 -17.09
CA LYS A 3 6.07 -26.87 -16.81
C LYS A 3 6.96 -27.67 -17.76
N GLN A 4 6.91 -27.40 -19.05
CA GLN A 4 7.74 -28.08 -20.06
C GLN A 4 9.25 -27.85 -19.84
N LEU A 5 9.64 -26.68 -19.32
CA LEU A 5 11.03 -26.41 -18.95
C LEU A 5 11.46 -27.24 -17.75
N LEU A 6 10.62 -27.32 -16.72
CA LEU A 6 10.90 -28.08 -15.49
C LEU A 6 11.04 -29.58 -15.77
N GLU A 7 10.27 -30.15 -16.69
CA GLU A 7 10.32 -31.56 -17.10
C GLU A 7 11.63 -31.95 -17.83
N GLN A 8 12.37 -31.00 -18.37
CA GLN A 8 13.59 -31.26 -19.16
C GLN A 8 14.86 -31.44 -18.31
N ALA A 9 14.81 -31.09 -17.04
CA ALA A 9 15.97 -31.06 -16.17
C ALA A 9 16.29 -32.43 -15.56
N THR A 10 17.58 -32.77 -15.41
CA THR A 10 18.06 -34.10 -15.03
C THR A 10 18.80 -34.19 -13.70
N SER A 11 19.26 -33.04 -13.15
CA SER A 11 19.95 -33.00 -11.86
C SER A 11 19.04 -33.39 -10.68
N ASN A 12 19.60 -33.70 -9.51
CA ASN A 12 18.82 -34.02 -8.32
C ASN A 12 17.94 -32.83 -7.90
N ASN A 13 18.49 -31.63 -7.90
CA ASN A 13 17.74 -30.39 -7.59
C ASN A 13 16.61 -30.15 -8.60
N ALA A 14 16.86 -30.42 -9.89
CA ALA A 14 15.82 -30.29 -10.91
C ALA A 14 14.67 -31.28 -10.71
N LYS A 15 14.96 -32.51 -10.34
CA LYS A 15 13.93 -33.52 -10.03
C LYS A 15 13.16 -33.15 -8.77
N ALA A 16 13.84 -32.65 -7.73
CA ALA A 16 13.20 -32.16 -6.51
C ALA A 16 12.31 -30.95 -6.79
N ARG A 17 12.76 -30.01 -7.63
CA ARG A 17 11.98 -28.87 -8.08
C ARG A 17 10.71 -29.27 -8.83
N LEU A 18 10.82 -30.23 -9.76
CA LEU A 18 9.67 -30.76 -10.47
C LEU A 18 8.70 -31.45 -9.51
N TYR A 19 9.21 -32.26 -8.59
CA TYR A 19 8.40 -32.93 -7.57
C TYR A 19 7.64 -31.89 -6.69
N ALA A 20 8.32 -30.85 -6.22
CA ALA A 20 7.70 -29.79 -5.45
C ALA A 20 6.59 -29.08 -6.26
N PHE A 21 6.87 -28.76 -7.52
CA PHE A 21 5.89 -28.11 -8.40
C PHE A 21 4.64 -28.97 -8.65
N GLU A 22 4.80 -30.29 -8.81
CA GLU A 22 3.68 -31.20 -9.07
C GLU A 22 2.89 -31.61 -7.83
N ASN A 23 3.51 -31.56 -6.63
CA ASN A 23 2.92 -32.05 -5.39
C ASN A 23 2.49 -30.93 -4.43
N THR A 24 2.74 -29.66 -4.77
CA THR A 24 2.22 -28.53 -4.01
C THR A 24 0.93 -28.04 -4.67
N VAL A 25 -0.18 -28.17 -3.95
CA VAL A 25 -1.48 -27.71 -4.40
C VAL A 25 -1.71 -26.30 -3.88
N GLU A 26 -2.07 -25.39 -4.79
CA GLU A 26 -2.53 -24.06 -4.42
C GLU A 26 -3.81 -24.15 -3.60
N LEU A 27 -3.86 -23.39 -2.50
CA LEU A 27 -5.02 -23.40 -1.59
C LEU A 27 -6.13 -22.44 -2.03
N THR A 28 -6.14 -22.01 -3.28
CA THR A 28 -7.05 -21.01 -3.81
C THR A 28 -8.30 -21.65 -4.39
N ASN A 29 -9.31 -21.83 -3.55
CA ASN A 29 -10.68 -22.16 -3.99
C ASN A 29 -11.65 -20.96 -3.84
N LEU A 30 -11.14 -19.74 -3.69
CA LEU A 30 -11.97 -18.56 -3.51
C LEU A 30 -12.35 -18.00 -4.87
N ILE A 31 -13.65 -18.05 -5.18
CA ILE A 31 -14.22 -17.20 -6.23
C ILE A 31 -14.31 -15.79 -5.62
N PRO A 32 -13.47 -14.84 -6.07
CA PRO A 32 -13.50 -13.50 -5.52
C PRO A 32 -14.78 -12.80 -5.91
N PRO A 33 -15.22 -11.78 -5.16
CA PRO A 33 -16.20 -10.84 -5.67
C PRO A 33 -15.70 -10.22 -6.97
N THR A 34 -16.57 -10.07 -7.95
CA THR A 34 -16.25 -9.48 -9.25
C THR A 34 -16.85 -8.10 -9.41
N VAL A 35 -16.33 -7.33 -10.37
CA VAL A 35 -17.00 -6.19 -11.00
C VAL A 35 -17.13 -6.47 -12.47
N SER A 36 -18.22 -6.01 -13.08
CA SER A 36 -18.51 -6.25 -14.48
C SER A 36 -18.41 -4.96 -15.28
N TYR A 37 -17.73 -4.99 -16.41
CA TYR A 37 -17.74 -3.95 -17.41
C TYR A 37 -18.80 -4.29 -18.45
N GLU A 38 -19.49 -3.27 -18.92
CA GLU A 38 -20.42 -3.39 -20.05
C GLU A 38 -19.90 -2.53 -21.20
N SER A 39 -19.69 -3.12 -22.37
CA SER A 39 -19.17 -2.43 -23.54
C SER A 39 -20.06 -2.68 -24.76
N GLY A 40 -20.56 -1.62 -25.35
CA GLY A 40 -21.29 -1.65 -26.64
C GLY A 40 -20.37 -1.65 -27.87
N GLY A 41 -19.04 -1.53 -27.65
CA GLY A 41 -18.04 -1.49 -28.73
C GLY A 41 -17.89 -0.12 -29.40
N ASN A 42 -18.45 0.96 -28.82
CA ASN A 42 -18.26 2.32 -29.35
C ASN A 42 -16.80 2.74 -29.15
N THR A 43 -16.03 2.75 -30.21
CA THR A 43 -14.59 2.96 -30.19
C THR A 43 -14.22 4.36 -30.65
N LEU A 44 -13.35 5.03 -29.88
CA LEU A 44 -12.72 6.29 -30.25
C LEU A 44 -11.23 6.07 -30.58
N VAL A 45 -10.79 6.62 -31.73
CA VAL A 45 -9.36 6.66 -32.10
C VAL A 45 -8.89 8.11 -32.06
N ILE A 46 -7.86 8.39 -31.24
CA ILE A 46 -7.30 9.73 -31.01
C ILE A 46 -5.87 9.79 -31.55
N GLY A 47 -5.50 10.86 -32.26
CA GLY A 47 -4.11 11.09 -32.66
C GLY A 47 -3.95 11.94 -33.92
N PRO A 48 -2.76 11.98 -34.52
CA PRO A 48 -2.53 12.65 -35.81
C PRO A 48 -3.36 12.06 -36.94
N THR A 49 -3.93 12.91 -37.75
CA THR A 49 -4.91 12.56 -38.81
C THR A 49 -4.48 11.37 -39.68
N ALA A 50 -3.27 11.39 -40.22
CA ALA A 50 -2.77 10.32 -41.08
C ALA A 50 -2.68 8.97 -40.38
N ILE A 51 -2.32 8.98 -39.08
CA ILE A 51 -2.15 7.76 -38.28
C ILE A 51 -3.51 7.17 -37.91
N ILE A 52 -4.46 8.01 -37.44
CA ILE A 52 -5.80 7.52 -37.04
C ILE A 52 -6.57 6.98 -38.23
N GLU A 53 -6.46 7.59 -39.42
CA GLU A 53 -7.08 7.07 -40.66
C GLU A 53 -6.47 5.71 -41.06
N SER A 54 -5.16 5.54 -40.94
CA SER A 54 -4.48 4.26 -41.21
C SER A 54 -4.89 3.16 -40.20
N ALA A 55 -5.05 3.48 -38.93
CA ALA A 55 -5.54 2.54 -37.93
C ALA A 55 -7.01 2.18 -38.15
N ALA A 56 -7.86 3.15 -38.45
CA ALA A 56 -9.29 2.96 -38.75
C ALA A 56 -9.51 2.01 -39.92
N ALA A 57 -8.69 2.09 -40.97
CA ALA A 57 -8.75 1.18 -42.11
C ALA A 57 -8.50 -0.29 -41.77
N GLN A 58 -7.87 -0.57 -40.59
CA GLN A 58 -7.59 -1.91 -40.09
C GLN A 58 -8.64 -2.43 -39.10
N LEU A 59 -9.68 -1.63 -38.83
CA LEU A 59 -10.80 -1.97 -37.93
C LEU A 59 -12.16 -1.99 -38.67
N PRO A 60 -12.29 -2.64 -39.87
CA PRO A 60 -13.52 -2.62 -40.67
C PRO A 60 -14.69 -3.36 -40.01
N GLN A 61 -14.41 -4.20 -38.99
CA GLN A 61 -15.41 -4.97 -38.25
C GLN A 61 -16.14 -4.15 -37.18
N LEU A 62 -15.64 -2.96 -36.82
CA LEU A 62 -16.31 -2.10 -35.86
C LEU A 62 -17.47 -1.34 -36.51
N THR A 63 -18.64 -1.44 -35.89
CA THR A 63 -19.86 -0.76 -36.34
C THR A 63 -19.96 0.69 -35.89
N SER A 64 -19.26 1.04 -34.78
CA SER A 64 -19.23 2.38 -34.19
C SER A 64 -17.78 2.80 -33.98
N LEU A 65 -17.24 3.61 -34.89
CA LEU A 65 -15.89 4.11 -34.87
C LEU A 65 -15.88 5.62 -35.05
N THR A 66 -15.36 6.34 -34.08
CA THR A 66 -15.18 7.79 -34.11
C THR A 66 -13.70 8.14 -34.20
N LEU A 67 -13.34 9.11 -35.04
CA LEU A 67 -11.98 9.58 -35.24
C LEU A 67 -11.83 11.00 -34.70
N LEU A 68 -10.83 11.24 -33.85
CA LEU A 68 -10.48 12.54 -33.27
C LEU A 68 -9.05 12.93 -33.65
N SER A 69 -8.91 13.91 -34.52
CA SER A 69 -7.61 14.47 -34.90
C SER A 69 -7.10 15.47 -33.86
N THR A 70 -5.80 15.42 -33.58
CA THR A 70 -5.08 16.34 -32.66
C THR A 70 -4.14 17.30 -33.39
N ASP A 71 -3.90 17.13 -34.70
CA ASP A 71 -2.98 17.96 -35.50
C ASP A 71 -3.69 19.00 -36.37
N GLY A 72 -5.01 18.92 -36.51
CA GLY A 72 -5.82 19.85 -37.32
C GLY A 72 -5.68 19.69 -38.82
N GLU A 73 -5.04 18.65 -39.29
CA GLU A 73 -4.94 18.37 -40.71
C GLU A 73 -6.28 17.88 -41.28
N LYS A 74 -6.54 18.19 -42.52
CA LYS A 74 -7.73 17.70 -43.20
C LYS A 74 -7.53 16.24 -43.59
N GLY A 75 -8.36 15.36 -43.01
CA GLY A 75 -8.41 13.96 -43.39
C GLY A 75 -9.24 13.69 -44.64
N LYS A 76 -9.23 12.44 -45.08
CA LYS A 76 -10.08 11.91 -46.16
C LYS A 76 -11.47 11.57 -45.65
N ASN A 77 -11.62 11.30 -44.36
CA ASN A 77 -12.88 10.93 -43.74
C ASN A 77 -13.70 12.19 -43.41
N PRO A 78 -14.92 12.34 -43.96
CA PRO A 78 -15.79 13.50 -43.72
C PRO A 78 -16.33 13.55 -42.28
N GLY A 79 -16.31 12.44 -41.53
CA GLY A 79 -16.73 12.34 -40.12
C GLY A 79 -15.61 12.56 -39.11
N LEU A 80 -14.48 13.16 -39.51
CA LEU A 80 -13.36 13.45 -38.64
C LEU A 80 -13.66 14.62 -37.69
N TYR A 81 -13.56 14.38 -36.40
CA TYR A 81 -13.59 15.43 -35.39
C TYR A 81 -12.20 16.00 -35.15
N PHE A 82 -12.16 17.22 -34.60
CA PHE A 82 -10.91 17.91 -34.32
C PHE A 82 -10.95 18.63 -32.97
N ALA A 83 -9.89 18.51 -32.17
CA ALA A 83 -9.70 19.24 -30.93
C ALA A 83 -8.24 19.56 -30.67
N ASN A 84 -7.97 20.75 -30.06
CA ASN A 84 -6.64 21.14 -29.63
C ASN A 84 -6.32 20.62 -28.22
N SER A 85 -7.33 20.39 -27.39
CA SER A 85 -7.21 19.88 -26.04
C SER A 85 -8.23 18.75 -25.87
N VAL A 86 -7.76 17.62 -25.35
CA VAL A 86 -8.55 16.41 -25.12
C VAL A 86 -8.28 15.95 -23.70
N GLN A 87 -9.32 15.76 -22.92
CA GLN A 87 -9.29 15.14 -21.61
C GLN A 87 -10.04 13.82 -21.68
N VAL A 88 -9.39 12.74 -21.22
CA VAL A 88 -9.93 11.38 -21.19
C VAL A 88 -10.00 10.93 -19.75
N SER A 89 -11.16 10.42 -19.33
CA SER A 89 -11.35 9.80 -18.02
C SER A 89 -12.30 8.61 -18.13
N GLY A 90 -12.25 7.69 -17.15
CA GLY A 90 -13.10 6.51 -17.13
C GLY A 90 -12.34 5.20 -17.39
N PHE A 91 -13.06 4.18 -17.80
CA PHE A 91 -12.58 2.82 -18.06
C PHE A 91 -13.51 2.14 -19.08
N LEU A 92 -13.26 0.91 -19.43
CA LEU A 92 -14.02 0.12 -20.41
C LEU A 92 -15.54 0.29 -20.22
N GLY A 93 -16.21 0.80 -21.25
CA GLY A 93 -17.65 1.07 -21.26
C GLY A 93 -18.05 2.45 -20.72
N THR A 94 -17.11 3.28 -20.18
CA THR A 94 -17.46 4.53 -19.50
C THR A 94 -16.51 5.70 -19.79
N PHE A 95 -15.77 5.68 -20.91
CA PHE A 95 -14.82 6.76 -21.22
C PHE A 95 -15.54 8.07 -21.54
N GLU A 96 -15.38 9.05 -20.67
CA GLU A 96 -15.79 10.43 -20.91
C GLU A 96 -14.67 11.20 -21.61
N ILE A 97 -15.00 11.81 -22.74
CA ILE A 97 -14.06 12.55 -23.57
C ILE A 97 -14.50 14.00 -23.65
N VAL A 98 -13.76 14.85 -22.96
CA VAL A 98 -14.00 16.29 -22.98
C VAL A 98 -13.02 16.96 -23.94
N ILE A 99 -13.57 17.64 -24.94
CA ILE A 99 -12.79 18.39 -25.93
C ILE A 99 -13.02 19.88 -25.80
N GLU A 100 -11.97 20.66 -26.01
CA GLU A 100 -12.06 22.12 -26.11
C GLU A 100 -11.94 22.56 -27.57
N SER A 101 -12.95 23.29 -28.01
CA SER A 101 -12.95 23.92 -29.32
C SER A 101 -13.47 25.36 -29.23
N LYS A 102 -12.67 26.32 -29.68
CA LYS A 102 -13.01 27.76 -29.67
C LYS A 102 -13.45 28.32 -28.32
N GLY A 103 -12.86 27.80 -27.21
CA GLY A 103 -13.17 28.24 -25.86
C GLY A 103 -14.45 27.64 -25.26
N THR A 104 -15.05 26.64 -25.93
CA THR A 104 -16.21 25.91 -25.42
C THR A 104 -15.79 24.47 -25.16
N SER A 105 -16.06 23.98 -23.95
CA SER A 105 -15.86 22.59 -23.55
C SER A 105 -17.11 21.77 -23.88
N SER A 106 -16.94 20.59 -24.47
CA SER A 106 -18.06 19.70 -24.84
C SER A 106 -17.65 18.23 -24.71
N ASN A 107 -18.62 17.37 -24.37
CA ASN A 107 -18.44 15.92 -24.38
C ASN A 107 -18.55 15.40 -25.81
N LEU A 108 -17.48 14.79 -26.32
CA LEU A 108 -17.41 14.30 -27.71
C LEU A 108 -18.40 13.16 -27.97
N ALA A 109 -18.65 12.27 -27.04
CA ALA A 109 -19.56 11.13 -27.23
C ALA A 109 -20.99 11.61 -27.45
N LYS A 110 -21.43 12.68 -26.76
CA LYS A 110 -22.75 13.31 -26.99
C LYS A 110 -22.88 13.87 -28.41
N VAL A 111 -21.82 14.47 -28.92
CA VAL A 111 -21.80 15.11 -30.24
C VAL A 111 -21.69 14.07 -31.36
N ALA A 112 -20.85 13.04 -31.18
CA ALA A 112 -20.49 12.12 -32.24
C ALA A 112 -21.46 10.94 -32.36
N ILE A 113 -21.91 10.37 -31.25
CA ILE A 113 -22.66 9.12 -31.22
C ILE A 113 -23.95 9.20 -30.39
N ASN A 114 -24.30 10.37 -29.87
CA ASN A 114 -25.48 10.60 -29.01
C ASN A 114 -25.51 9.69 -27.78
N HIS A 115 -24.34 9.39 -27.20
CA HIS A 115 -24.13 8.68 -25.93
C HIS A 115 -23.37 9.53 -24.93
N ASP A 116 -23.37 9.16 -23.66
CA ASP A 116 -22.62 9.89 -22.62
C ASP A 116 -21.11 9.59 -22.63
N CYS A 117 -20.72 8.41 -23.14
CA CYS A 117 -19.34 7.91 -23.11
C CYS A 117 -19.01 7.05 -24.35
N PHE A 118 -17.73 6.83 -24.58
CA PHE A 118 -17.20 5.77 -25.44
C PHE A 118 -16.88 4.54 -24.59
N ASP A 119 -16.85 3.37 -25.23
CA ASP A 119 -16.56 2.12 -24.57
C ASP A 119 -15.05 1.81 -24.59
N VAL A 120 -14.38 2.13 -25.69
CA VAL A 120 -12.96 1.83 -25.95
C VAL A 120 -12.25 3.05 -26.52
N VAL A 121 -11.01 3.27 -26.11
CA VAL A 121 -10.16 4.37 -26.61
C VAL A 121 -8.83 3.83 -27.11
N LEU A 122 -8.52 4.04 -28.39
CA LEU A 122 -7.22 3.84 -29.00
C LEU A 122 -6.51 5.18 -29.12
N ASP A 123 -5.49 5.40 -28.29
CA ASP A 123 -4.71 6.63 -28.25
C ASP A 123 -3.37 6.46 -28.96
N LEU A 124 -3.23 7.13 -30.09
CA LEU A 124 -2.04 7.14 -30.97
C LEU A 124 -1.20 8.41 -30.80
N CYS A 125 -1.49 9.23 -29.78
CA CYS A 125 -0.69 10.40 -29.44
C CYS A 125 0.64 10.00 -28.82
N LEU A 126 1.72 10.68 -29.15
CA LEU A 126 3.04 10.48 -28.49
C LEU A 126 2.97 10.75 -26.99
N ASN A 127 2.25 11.81 -26.61
CA ASN A 127 1.89 12.09 -25.23
C ASN A 127 0.43 11.64 -25.05
N SER A 128 0.22 10.48 -24.44
CA SER A 128 -1.12 9.94 -24.26
C SER A 128 -1.97 10.83 -23.35
N CYS A 129 -3.30 10.79 -23.61
CA CYS A 129 -4.28 11.61 -22.92
C CYS A 129 -4.48 11.22 -21.45
N MET A 130 -4.28 9.94 -21.10
CA MET A 130 -4.23 9.45 -19.71
C MET A 130 -2.79 9.17 -19.33
N THR A 131 -2.41 9.42 -18.07
CA THR A 131 -1.00 9.42 -17.61
C THR A 131 -0.65 8.25 -16.71
N GLU A 132 -1.60 7.45 -16.30
CA GLU A 132 -1.39 6.26 -15.49
C GLU A 132 -0.38 5.32 -16.14
N GLU A 133 0.57 4.81 -15.36
CA GLU A 133 1.62 3.91 -15.87
C GLU A 133 1.06 2.57 -16.34
N VAL A 134 0.07 2.05 -15.59
CA VAL A 134 -0.68 0.86 -15.97
C VAL A 134 -2.01 1.33 -16.57
N PRO A 135 -2.19 1.16 -17.89
CA PRO A 135 -3.40 1.61 -18.56
C PRO A 135 -4.66 0.97 -18.00
N VAL A 136 -5.74 1.74 -17.93
CA VAL A 136 -7.04 1.23 -17.50
C VAL A 136 -7.65 0.31 -18.59
N PRO A 137 -8.51 -0.66 -18.22
CA PRO A 137 -9.16 -1.51 -19.19
C PRO A 137 -9.89 -0.71 -20.28
N GLY A 138 -9.68 -1.11 -21.54
CA GLY A 138 -10.27 -0.45 -22.70
C GLY A 138 -9.54 0.79 -23.22
N TYR A 139 -8.45 1.23 -22.56
CA TYR A 139 -7.60 2.33 -23.00
C TYR A 139 -6.25 1.81 -23.54
N TYR A 140 -5.93 2.12 -24.76
CA TYR A 140 -4.74 1.63 -25.48
C TYR A 140 -3.80 2.79 -25.85
N PRO A 141 -2.84 3.17 -24.99
CA PRO A 141 -1.90 4.26 -25.24
C PRO A 141 -0.72 3.84 -26.14
N VAL A 142 -1.02 3.40 -27.34
CA VAL A 142 -0.05 2.87 -28.32
C VAL A 142 1.06 3.88 -28.63
N GLY A 143 0.76 5.17 -28.58
CA GLY A 143 1.75 6.22 -28.80
C GLY A 143 2.91 6.22 -27.82
N ARG A 144 2.76 5.62 -26.62
CA ARG A 144 3.84 5.39 -25.65
C ARG A 144 4.77 4.21 -26.02
N GLY A 145 4.41 3.42 -27.07
CA GLY A 145 5.15 2.23 -27.50
C GLY A 145 4.66 0.91 -26.89
N TYR A 146 3.68 0.93 -26.01
CA TYR A 146 3.04 -0.25 -25.43
C TYR A 146 1.59 0.06 -25.02
N PRO A 147 0.59 -0.83 -25.34
CA PRO A 147 0.76 -2.04 -26.15
C PRO A 147 1.15 -1.73 -27.61
N LYS A 148 1.61 -2.74 -28.36
CA LYS A 148 1.89 -2.55 -29.78
C LYS A 148 0.59 -2.35 -30.55
N LEU A 149 0.63 -1.55 -31.59
CA LEU A 149 -0.56 -1.26 -32.41
C LEU A 149 -1.24 -2.54 -32.92
N ALA A 150 -0.47 -3.54 -33.36
CA ALA A 150 -1.03 -4.80 -33.86
C ALA A 150 -1.82 -5.55 -32.78
N GLU A 151 -1.31 -5.57 -31.54
CA GLU A 151 -1.98 -6.20 -30.39
C GLU A 151 -3.29 -5.48 -30.07
N ALA A 152 -3.27 -4.15 -30.01
CA ALA A 152 -4.46 -3.33 -29.77
C ALA A 152 -5.53 -3.53 -30.86
N LEU A 153 -5.12 -3.56 -32.14
CA LEU A 153 -6.04 -3.76 -33.27
C LEU A 153 -6.68 -5.17 -33.30
N GLU A 154 -5.99 -6.18 -32.75
CA GLU A 154 -6.52 -7.54 -32.63
C GLU A 154 -7.50 -7.63 -31.44
N GLU A 155 -7.21 -6.97 -30.31
CA GLU A 155 -7.99 -7.05 -29.08
C GLU A 155 -9.27 -6.19 -29.13
N ILE A 156 -9.20 -4.93 -29.59
CA ILE A 156 -10.30 -3.97 -29.57
C ILE A 156 -11.63 -4.53 -30.11
N PRO A 157 -11.67 -5.25 -31.24
CA PRO A 157 -12.92 -5.82 -31.76
C PRO A 157 -13.57 -6.89 -30.89
N THR A 158 -12.80 -7.47 -29.94
CA THR A 158 -13.30 -8.49 -29.00
C THR A 158 -13.98 -7.86 -27.78
N LEU A 159 -13.80 -6.56 -27.57
CA LEU A 159 -14.29 -5.85 -26.39
C LEU A 159 -15.76 -5.39 -26.53
N MET A 160 -16.66 -6.31 -26.95
CA MET A 160 -18.09 -6.08 -26.98
C MET A 160 -18.80 -7.11 -26.12
N GLY A 161 -19.60 -6.65 -25.15
CA GLY A 161 -20.31 -7.52 -24.22
C GLY A 161 -20.06 -7.18 -22.75
N THR A 162 -20.24 -8.17 -21.89
CA THR A 162 -20.00 -8.06 -20.45
C THR A 162 -18.73 -8.79 -20.07
N PHE A 163 -17.86 -8.13 -19.30
CA PHE A 163 -16.55 -8.67 -18.88
C PHE A 163 -16.43 -8.59 -17.38
N ASP A 164 -16.25 -9.75 -16.74
CA ASP A 164 -16.07 -9.83 -15.29
C ASP A 164 -14.59 -9.75 -14.91
N LYS A 165 -14.31 -8.95 -13.91
CA LYS A 165 -12.96 -8.81 -13.32
C LYS A 165 -13.01 -9.02 -11.82
N PRO A 166 -12.05 -9.75 -11.23
CA PRO A 166 -11.98 -9.93 -9.78
C PRO A 166 -11.69 -8.60 -9.06
N LYS A 167 -12.25 -8.45 -7.86
CA LYS A 167 -11.84 -7.43 -6.90
C LYS A 167 -10.58 -7.94 -6.19
N PHE A 168 -9.43 -7.44 -6.59
CA PHE A 168 -8.13 -7.93 -6.13
C PHE A 168 -7.82 -7.63 -4.66
N PHE A 169 -8.50 -6.64 -4.04
CA PHE A 169 -8.15 -6.14 -2.73
C PHE A 169 -9.34 -6.05 -1.80
N ARG A 170 -9.05 -6.20 -0.51
CA ARG A 170 -9.91 -5.84 0.61
C ARG A 170 -9.28 -4.67 1.35
N LEU A 171 -10.11 -3.76 1.84
CA LEU A 171 -9.70 -2.64 2.68
C LEU A 171 -10.43 -2.72 4.02
N ASP A 172 -9.66 -2.81 5.11
CA ASP A 172 -10.13 -2.65 6.48
C ASP A 172 -9.84 -1.22 6.93
N THR A 173 -10.89 -0.42 7.04
CA THR A 173 -10.79 1.00 7.41
C THR A 173 -10.40 1.20 8.88
N ASP A 174 -10.63 0.23 9.75
CA ASP A 174 -10.32 0.31 11.17
C ASP A 174 -8.82 0.16 11.43
N LEU A 175 -8.14 -0.62 10.58
CA LEU A 175 -6.68 -0.78 10.60
C LEU A 175 -5.95 0.32 9.81
N CYS A 176 -6.67 1.09 8.98
CA CYS A 176 -6.07 2.07 8.09
C CYS A 176 -5.55 3.30 8.87
N ALA A 177 -4.26 3.60 8.70
CA ALA A 177 -3.63 4.78 9.31
C ALA A 177 -4.01 6.12 8.62
N HIS A 178 -4.91 6.10 7.64
CA HIS A 178 -5.44 7.28 6.97
C HIS A 178 -6.89 7.54 7.39
N SER A 179 -7.67 6.46 7.59
CA SER A 179 -9.11 6.56 7.75
C SER A 179 -9.54 6.98 9.16
N SER A 180 -10.59 7.83 9.23
CA SER A 180 -11.38 8.13 10.44
C SER A 180 -10.61 8.72 11.63
N ARG A 181 -9.48 9.41 11.40
CA ARG A 181 -8.64 9.98 12.47
C ARG A 181 -8.73 11.50 12.60
N GLY A 182 -9.56 12.17 11.79
CA GLY A 182 -9.70 13.63 11.79
C GLY A 182 -8.50 14.43 11.27
N VAL A 183 -7.42 13.73 10.91
CA VAL A 183 -6.19 14.29 10.34
C VAL A 183 -5.79 13.46 9.13
N LYS A 184 -5.34 14.10 8.06
CA LYS A 184 -4.82 13.39 6.88
C LYS A 184 -3.58 12.57 7.25
N GLY A 185 -3.69 11.23 7.12
CA GLY A 185 -2.69 10.28 7.58
C GLY A 185 -1.81 9.71 6.46
N CYS A 186 -1.55 8.41 6.53
CA CYS A 186 -0.68 7.66 5.62
C CYS A 186 -1.28 7.54 4.22
N GLU A 187 -0.55 7.91 3.18
CA GLU A 187 -0.95 7.79 1.77
C GLU A 187 -0.06 6.82 0.97
N ARG A 188 0.72 5.97 1.62
CA ARG A 188 1.66 5.04 0.94
C ARG A 188 1.00 4.20 -0.16
N CYS A 189 -0.23 3.75 0.05
CA CYS A 189 -0.96 2.95 -0.94
C CYS A 189 -1.43 3.78 -2.15
N VAL A 190 -1.76 5.06 -1.96
CA VAL A 190 -2.11 5.99 -3.05
C VAL A 190 -0.88 6.24 -3.91
N ASP A 191 0.25 6.61 -3.27
CA ASP A 191 1.53 6.88 -3.94
C ASP A 191 2.12 5.64 -4.65
N ALA A 192 1.72 4.45 -4.18
CA ALA A 192 2.16 3.18 -4.73
C ALA A 192 1.27 2.65 -5.87
N CYS A 193 0.16 3.29 -6.21
CA CYS A 193 -0.78 2.76 -7.20
C CYS A 193 -0.44 3.24 -8.62
N PRO A 194 0.07 2.37 -9.53
CA PRO A 194 0.42 2.77 -10.89
C PRO A 194 -0.80 2.94 -11.82
N ALA A 195 -1.98 2.51 -11.36
CA ALA A 195 -3.24 2.55 -12.13
C ALA A 195 -4.20 3.64 -11.64
N GLY A 196 -3.78 4.51 -10.70
CA GLY A 196 -4.64 5.57 -10.16
C GLY A 196 -5.95 5.09 -9.50
N ALA A 197 -5.99 3.82 -9.06
CA ALA A 197 -7.20 3.19 -8.53
C ALA A 197 -7.50 3.54 -7.07
N LEU A 198 -6.57 4.20 -6.37
CA LEU A 198 -6.66 4.58 -4.98
C LEU A 198 -6.70 6.09 -4.85
N SER A 199 -7.64 6.61 -4.07
CA SER A 199 -7.74 8.02 -3.76
C SER A 199 -7.91 8.27 -2.26
N SER A 200 -7.54 9.48 -1.83
CA SER A 200 -7.80 10.01 -0.51
C SER A 200 -9.03 10.92 -0.59
N GLU A 201 -10.14 10.47 -0.04
CA GLU A 201 -11.39 11.21 -0.04
C GLU A 201 -11.68 11.83 1.33
N GLY A 202 -12.43 12.94 1.32
CA GLY A 202 -12.87 13.61 2.54
C GLY A 202 -12.17 14.94 2.81
N SER A 203 -12.25 15.38 4.08
CA SER A 203 -11.65 16.63 4.55
C SER A 203 -11.41 16.57 6.06
N ASP A 204 -10.69 17.54 6.62
CA ASP A 204 -10.48 17.65 8.07
C ASP A 204 -11.79 17.79 8.87
N LYS A 205 -12.88 18.22 8.23
CA LYS A 205 -14.21 18.32 8.86
C LYS A 205 -15.00 17.01 8.83
N THR A 206 -14.84 16.23 7.76
CA THR A 206 -15.60 14.97 7.53
C THR A 206 -14.79 13.73 7.88
N GLY A 207 -13.51 13.89 8.18
CA GLY A 207 -12.52 12.82 8.22
C GLY A 207 -12.02 12.47 6.82
N HIS A 208 -10.88 11.79 6.77
CA HIS A 208 -10.26 11.29 5.54
C HIS A 208 -10.43 9.77 5.46
N LYS A 209 -10.57 9.24 4.26
CA LYS A 209 -10.65 7.79 3.99
C LYS A 209 -9.95 7.47 2.69
N ILE A 210 -9.39 6.27 2.61
CA ILE A 210 -8.92 5.70 1.35
C ILE A 210 -10.11 5.03 0.65
N GLU A 211 -10.28 5.33 -0.62
CA GLU A 211 -11.22 4.63 -1.50
C GLU A 211 -10.47 3.87 -2.58
N ILE A 212 -10.98 2.68 -2.92
CA ILE A 212 -10.46 1.85 -4.01
C ILE A 212 -11.52 1.82 -5.09
N ASN A 213 -11.19 2.32 -6.28
CA ASN A 213 -12.03 2.11 -7.46
C ASN A 213 -11.72 0.71 -8.05
N PRO A 214 -12.61 -0.28 -7.90
CA PRO A 214 -12.34 -1.63 -8.36
C PRO A 214 -12.30 -1.76 -9.89
N TYR A 215 -12.87 -0.80 -10.62
CA TYR A 215 -12.84 -0.78 -12.09
C TYR A 215 -11.47 -0.33 -12.62
N LEU A 216 -10.80 0.60 -11.95
CA LEU A 216 -9.44 1.04 -12.30
C LEU A 216 -8.37 0.07 -11.81
N CYS A 217 -8.61 -0.65 -10.72
CA CYS A 217 -7.63 -1.52 -10.08
C CYS A 217 -7.20 -2.67 -11.00
N GLN A 218 -5.89 -2.78 -11.30
CA GLN A 218 -5.31 -3.82 -12.16
C GLN A 218 -4.65 -4.97 -11.40
N GLY A 219 -4.81 -5.03 -10.06
CA GLY A 219 -4.27 -6.14 -9.27
C GLY A 219 -2.74 -6.16 -9.14
N VAL A 220 -2.07 -5.03 -9.30
CA VAL A 220 -0.59 -4.95 -9.28
C VAL A 220 0.03 -5.34 -7.93
N GLY A 221 -0.64 -5.04 -6.81
CA GLY A 221 -0.17 -5.48 -5.49
C GLY A 221 0.65 -4.47 -4.71
N THR A 222 1.21 -3.46 -5.35
CA THR A 222 2.08 -2.44 -4.72
C THR A 222 1.47 -1.79 -3.48
N CYS A 223 0.16 -1.58 -3.47
CA CYS A 223 -0.56 -0.99 -2.34
C CYS A 223 -0.58 -1.91 -1.10
N ALA A 224 -0.73 -3.23 -1.27
CA ALA A 224 -0.70 -4.20 -0.17
C ALA A 224 0.73 -4.33 0.39
N THR A 225 1.73 -4.37 -0.48
CA THR A 225 3.14 -4.42 -0.06
C THR A 225 3.55 -3.17 0.69
N SER A 226 3.17 -1.98 0.22
CA SER A 226 3.47 -0.71 0.89
C SER A 226 2.66 -0.46 2.17
N CYS A 227 1.57 -1.21 2.43
CA CYS A 227 0.73 -1.02 3.61
C CYS A 227 1.37 -1.63 4.86
N PRO A 228 1.75 -0.84 5.89
CA PRO A 228 2.43 -1.36 7.06
C PRO A 228 1.47 -1.98 8.09
N THR A 229 0.17 -1.72 7.99
CA THR A 229 -0.86 -2.23 8.92
C THR A 229 -1.63 -3.41 8.39
N GLU A 230 -1.41 -3.81 7.12
CA GLU A 230 -2.23 -4.79 6.41
C GLU A 230 -3.71 -4.37 6.25
N ALA A 231 -4.00 -3.06 6.36
CA ALA A 231 -5.34 -2.52 6.10
C ALA A 231 -5.79 -2.77 4.66
N ILE A 232 -4.86 -2.77 3.69
CA ILE A 232 -5.09 -3.27 2.33
C ILE A 232 -4.47 -4.64 2.22
N THR A 233 -5.33 -5.64 1.94
CA THR A 233 -4.93 -7.04 1.81
C THR A 233 -5.21 -7.52 0.39
N TYR A 234 -4.23 -8.18 -0.22
CA TYR A 234 -4.42 -8.87 -1.49
C TYR A 234 -5.37 -10.06 -1.30
N ALA A 235 -6.32 -10.26 -2.20
CA ALA A 235 -7.40 -11.23 -1.99
C ALA A 235 -7.25 -12.52 -2.83
N LEU A 236 -6.25 -12.58 -3.75
CA LEU A 236 -6.17 -13.64 -4.78
C LEU A 236 -4.73 -14.04 -5.14
N PRO A 237 -4.13 -14.94 -4.43
CA PRO A 237 -4.46 -15.47 -3.11
C PRO A 237 -4.22 -14.43 -2.00
N ASN A 238 -4.72 -14.68 -0.80
CA ASN A 238 -4.36 -13.85 0.35
C ASN A 238 -2.90 -14.17 0.81
N PRO A 239 -2.27 -13.29 1.59
CA PRO A 239 -0.88 -13.48 2.03
C PRO A 239 -0.63 -14.79 2.79
N ASP A 240 -1.55 -15.21 3.65
CA ASP A 240 -1.43 -16.45 4.43
C ASP A 240 -1.41 -17.69 3.52
N ASP A 241 -2.27 -17.72 2.51
CA ASP A 241 -2.30 -18.83 1.56
C ASP A 241 -1.02 -18.90 0.73
N THR A 242 -0.48 -17.73 0.35
CA THR A 242 0.80 -17.65 -0.37
C THR A 242 1.97 -18.12 0.51
N GLN A 243 2.01 -17.75 1.79
CA GLN A 243 3.05 -18.24 2.72
C GLN A 243 2.97 -19.75 2.89
N LYS A 244 1.78 -20.31 3.10
CA LYS A 244 1.56 -21.77 3.19
C LYS A 244 1.95 -22.50 1.90
N PHE A 245 1.68 -21.90 0.76
CA PHE A 245 2.10 -22.46 -0.53
C PHE A 245 3.63 -22.53 -0.63
N ILE A 246 4.35 -21.44 -0.28
CA ILE A 246 5.81 -21.39 -0.31
C ILE A 246 6.40 -22.38 0.69
N GLU A 247 5.92 -22.44 1.92
CA GLU A 247 6.35 -23.40 2.96
C GLU A 247 6.24 -24.84 2.46
N ARG A 248 5.07 -25.22 1.94
CA ARG A 248 4.85 -26.57 1.41
C ARG A 248 5.72 -26.87 0.20
N THR A 249 5.94 -25.89 -0.66
CA THR A 249 6.81 -26.04 -1.83
C THR A 249 8.25 -26.33 -1.38
N LEU A 250 8.75 -25.61 -0.39
CA LEU A 250 10.09 -25.82 0.18
C LEU A 250 10.18 -27.19 0.87
N ALA A 251 9.19 -27.57 1.69
CA ALA A 251 9.14 -28.86 2.36
C ALA A 251 9.11 -30.03 1.36
N ASN A 252 8.31 -29.94 0.29
CA ASN A 252 8.26 -30.95 -0.76
C ASN A 252 9.60 -31.03 -1.53
N TYR A 253 10.27 -29.90 -1.76
CA TYR A 253 11.57 -29.84 -2.41
C TYR A 253 12.64 -30.57 -1.58
N GLU A 254 12.71 -30.26 -0.29
CA GLU A 254 13.63 -30.92 0.65
C GLU A 254 13.34 -32.42 0.79
N GLN A 255 12.06 -32.81 0.93
CA GLN A 255 11.62 -34.20 0.99
C GLN A 255 12.07 -35.01 -0.24
N ALA A 256 12.11 -34.37 -1.41
CA ALA A 256 12.58 -34.99 -2.66
C ALA A 256 14.12 -35.01 -2.78
N GLY A 257 14.85 -34.56 -1.76
CA GLY A 257 16.33 -34.55 -1.71
C GLY A 257 16.95 -33.33 -2.42
N GLY A 258 16.19 -32.25 -2.60
CA GLY A 258 16.71 -30.96 -3.07
C GLY A 258 17.55 -30.28 -1.99
N LEU A 259 18.57 -29.54 -2.42
CA LEU A 259 19.49 -28.81 -1.56
C LEU A 259 19.54 -27.34 -1.93
N ASP A 260 19.77 -26.48 -0.93
CA ASP A 260 19.98 -25.04 -1.07
C ASP A 260 18.90 -24.33 -1.92
N PRO A 261 17.61 -24.42 -1.54
CA PRO A 261 16.51 -23.90 -2.35
C PRO A 261 16.53 -22.37 -2.42
N ILE A 262 16.44 -21.83 -3.63
CA ILE A 262 16.27 -20.41 -3.92
C ILE A 262 14.85 -20.19 -4.41
N VAL A 263 14.09 -19.32 -3.76
CA VAL A 263 12.75 -18.95 -4.21
C VAL A 263 12.84 -17.84 -5.25
N LEU A 264 12.32 -18.07 -6.44
CA LEU A 264 12.20 -17.07 -7.50
C LEU A 264 10.74 -16.64 -7.63
N ILE A 265 10.43 -15.41 -7.20
CA ILE A 265 9.11 -14.84 -7.37
C ILE A 265 8.92 -14.41 -8.83
N CYS A 266 7.88 -14.94 -9.44
CA CYS A 266 7.56 -14.80 -10.85
C CYS A 266 6.17 -14.15 -11.03
N SER A 267 6.01 -13.20 -11.97
CA SER A 267 4.69 -12.68 -12.33
C SER A 267 3.97 -13.61 -13.30
N SER A 268 2.69 -13.90 -13.05
CA SER A 268 1.85 -14.69 -13.96
C SER A 268 1.64 -14.00 -15.32
N ARG A 269 1.79 -12.69 -15.36
CA ARG A 269 1.61 -11.85 -16.57
C ARG A 269 2.82 -11.88 -17.51
N HIS A 270 3.97 -12.39 -17.03
CA HIS A 270 5.24 -12.34 -17.75
C HIS A 270 5.88 -13.72 -17.91
N GLU A 271 5.11 -14.74 -18.34
CA GLU A 271 5.59 -16.13 -18.46
C GLU A 271 6.90 -16.26 -19.27
N THR A 272 7.05 -15.46 -20.33
CA THR A 272 8.29 -15.46 -21.13
C THR A 272 9.50 -15.04 -20.30
N TYR A 273 9.36 -14.03 -19.44
CA TYR A 273 10.43 -13.57 -18.56
C TYR A 273 10.79 -14.62 -17.51
N ASN A 274 9.79 -15.27 -16.93
CA ASN A 274 9.98 -16.35 -15.97
C ASN A 274 10.79 -17.50 -16.56
N VAL A 275 10.45 -17.91 -17.77
CA VAL A 275 11.17 -18.98 -18.50
C VAL A 275 12.59 -18.56 -18.84
N MET A 276 12.82 -17.29 -19.24
CA MET A 276 14.17 -16.78 -19.52
C MET A 276 15.04 -16.77 -18.24
N ALA A 277 14.49 -16.32 -17.12
CA ALA A 277 15.18 -16.32 -15.84
C ALA A 277 15.59 -17.74 -15.44
N LEU A 278 14.66 -18.68 -15.44
CA LEU A 278 14.91 -20.07 -15.04
C LEU A 278 15.91 -20.82 -15.94
N LYS A 279 16.00 -20.48 -17.23
CA LYS A 279 17.00 -21.05 -18.13
C LYS A 279 18.42 -20.57 -17.81
N ALA A 280 18.56 -19.40 -17.23
CA ALA A 280 19.85 -18.81 -16.88
C ALA A 280 20.31 -19.13 -15.46
N LEU A 281 19.43 -19.68 -14.62
CA LEU A 281 19.68 -19.95 -13.21
C LEU A 281 19.85 -21.44 -12.95
N PRO A 282 20.53 -21.84 -11.85
CA PRO A 282 20.73 -23.24 -11.51
C PRO A 282 19.42 -23.94 -11.09
N ASP A 283 19.47 -25.27 -11.05
CA ASP A 283 18.32 -26.14 -10.86
C ASP A 283 17.71 -26.13 -9.45
N ASN A 284 18.39 -25.54 -8.45
CA ASN A 284 17.86 -25.32 -7.11
C ASN A 284 16.97 -24.07 -7.00
N VAL A 285 16.77 -23.32 -8.09
CA VAL A 285 15.85 -22.19 -8.14
C VAL A 285 14.43 -22.66 -8.37
N ILE A 286 13.55 -22.39 -7.42
CA ILE A 286 12.15 -22.79 -7.40
C ILE A 286 11.27 -21.61 -7.78
N PRO A 287 10.54 -21.67 -8.91
CA PRO A 287 9.63 -20.59 -9.28
C PRO A 287 8.35 -20.62 -8.43
N VAL A 288 8.01 -19.47 -7.86
CA VAL A 288 6.73 -19.21 -7.22
C VAL A 288 6.01 -18.16 -8.06
N VAL A 289 4.95 -18.59 -8.73
CA VAL A 289 4.19 -17.70 -9.62
C VAL A 289 3.10 -17.00 -8.84
N VAL A 290 3.15 -15.68 -8.81
CA VAL A 290 2.16 -14.79 -8.20
C VAL A 290 1.51 -13.91 -9.28
N GLU A 291 0.42 -13.23 -8.96
CA GLU A 291 -0.25 -12.35 -9.94
C GLU A 291 0.69 -11.27 -10.48
N GLU A 292 1.37 -10.55 -9.56
CA GLU A 292 2.45 -9.60 -9.87
C GLU A 292 3.50 -9.62 -8.76
N LEU A 293 4.74 -9.25 -9.06
CA LEU A 293 5.86 -9.33 -8.11
C LEU A 293 5.58 -8.65 -6.77
N PRO A 294 5.02 -7.41 -6.71
CA PRO A 294 4.72 -6.76 -5.45
C PRO A 294 3.36 -7.17 -4.84
N SER A 295 2.76 -8.28 -5.23
CA SER A 295 1.53 -8.79 -4.59
C SER A 295 1.80 -9.47 -3.25
N ILE A 296 3.05 -9.78 -2.95
CA ILE A 296 3.50 -10.37 -1.68
C ILE A 296 4.46 -9.41 -0.96
N GLY A 297 4.32 -9.30 0.36
CA GLY A 297 5.07 -8.36 1.17
C GLY A 297 6.32 -8.95 1.83
N ILE A 298 7.07 -8.07 2.48
CA ILE A 298 8.32 -8.39 3.19
C ILE A 298 8.16 -9.53 4.21
N ASP A 299 7.01 -9.66 4.86
CA ASP A 299 6.69 -10.74 5.79
C ASP A 299 6.74 -12.13 5.13
N THR A 300 6.25 -12.23 3.89
CA THR A 300 6.29 -13.47 3.10
C THR A 300 7.72 -13.81 2.64
N TRP A 301 8.54 -12.80 2.32
CA TRP A 301 9.94 -13.02 1.93
C TRP A 301 10.76 -13.59 3.09
N PHE A 302 10.61 -12.99 4.27
CA PHE A 302 11.26 -13.50 5.48
C PHE A 302 10.69 -14.86 5.93
N ALA A 303 9.38 -15.10 5.72
CA ALA A 303 8.79 -16.42 5.97
C ALA A 303 9.43 -17.50 5.10
N ALA A 304 9.74 -17.23 3.83
CA ALA A 304 10.45 -18.16 2.96
C ALA A 304 11.86 -18.50 3.50
N LEU A 305 12.61 -17.48 3.98
CA LEU A 305 13.95 -17.69 4.54
C LEU A 305 13.93 -18.55 5.82
N VAL A 306 13.00 -18.29 6.76
CA VAL A 306 12.91 -19.09 7.99
C VAL A 306 12.29 -20.46 7.79
N ASN A 307 11.78 -20.77 6.59
CA ASN A 307 11.30 -22.08 6.17
C ASN A 307 12.24 -22.78 5.18
N GLY A 308 13.52 -22.39 5.17
CA GLY A 308 14.59 -23.13 4.50
C GLY A 308 15.08 -22.56 3.18
N ALA A 309 14.47 -21.48 2.64
CA ALA A 309 15.05 -20.82 1.48
C ALA A 309 16.39 -20.16 1.82
N THR A 310 17.40 -20.36 0.96
CA THR A 310 18.70 -19.68 1.10
C THR A 310 18.67 -18.27 0.52
N GLN A 311 17.73 -18.01 -0.41
CA GLN A 311 17.61 -16.72 -1.08
C GLN A 311 16.20 -16.53 -1.64
N VAL A 312 15.75 -15.27 -1.72
CA VAL A 312 14.50 -14.87 -2.38
C VAL A 312 14.84 -13.87 -3.48
N LEU A 313 14.54 -14.21 -4.72
CA LEU A 313 14.78 -13.38 -5.90
C LEU A 313 13.47 -12.99 -6.57
N PHE A 314 13.43 -11.80 -7.17
CA PHE A 314 12.30 -11.32 -7.97
C PHE A 314 12.68 -11.27 -9.45
N ALA A 315 11.97 -12.01 -10.31
CA ALA A 315 12.20 -12.00 -11.76
C ALA A 315 11.63 -10.73 -12.39
N ALA A 316 12.39 -9.63 -12.37
CA ALA A 316 11.97 -8.32 -12.86
C ALA A 316 12.60 -7.95 -14.22
N SER A 317 12.00 -6.97 -14.91
CA SER A 317 12.57 -6.33 -16.09
C SER A 317 12.59 -4.81 -15.88
N ARG A 318 13.60 -4.14 -16.43
CA ARG A 318 13.71 -2.66 -16.42
C ARG A 318 12.61 -1.98 -17.24
N PHE A 319 11.84 -2.75 -18.01
CA PHE A 319 10.68 -2.26 -18.77
C PHE A 319 9.35 -2.33 -18.01
N MET A 320 9.36 -2.81 -16.77
CA MET A 320 8.19 -2.75 -15.89
C MET A 320 7.86 -1.30 -15.53
N PRO A 321 6.60 -0.96 -15.21
CA PRO A 321 6.21 0.37 -14.75
C PRO A 321 7.11 0.89 -13.63
N GLU A 322 7.48 2.17 -13.71
CA GLU A 322 8.46 2.80 -12.79
C GLU A 322 8.01 2.71 -11.33
N THR A 323 6.71 2.93 -11.08
CA THR A 323 6.15 2.83 -9.72
C THR A 323 6.28 1.42 -9.15
N ILE A 324 6.12 0.36 -9.96
CA ILE A 324 6.29 -1.03 -9.51
C ILE A 324 7.74 -1.25 -9.07
N ILE A 325 8.68 -0.86 -9.90
CA ILE A 325 10.12 -1.00 -9.63
C ILE A 325 10.54 -0.16 -8.42
N ARG A 326 10.05 1.08 -8.32
CA ARG A 326 10.32 1.96 -7.19
C ARG A 326 9.84 1.37 -5.86
N VAL A 327 8.59 0.87 -5.82
CA VAL A 327 8.03 0.25 -4.60
C VAL A 327 8.80 -1.01 -4.24
N LEU A 328 9.10 -1.87 -5.22
CA LEU A 328 9.84 -3.11 -4.97
C LEU A 328 11.26 -2.82 -4.46
N ASN A 329 11.99 -1.87 -5.09
CA ASN A 329 13.32 -1.45 -4.62
C ASN A 329 13.29 -0.88 -3.19
N ASN A 330 12.27 -0.08 -2.84
CA ASN A 330 12.13 0.47 -1.50
C ASN A 330 11.94 -0.63 -0.44
N GLU A 331 11.06 -1.58 -0.69
CA GLU A 331 10.78 -2.67 0.27
C GLU A 331 11.95 -3.66 0.35
N VAL A 332 12.56 -4.01 -0.79
CA VAL A 332 13.79 -4.84 -0.83
C VAL A 332 14.93 -4.13 -0.11
N GLY A 333 15.11 -2.82 -0.31
CA GLY A 333 16.13 -2.05 0.40
C GLY A 333 15.95 -2.09 1.92
N ILE A 334 14.72 -2.01 2.44
CA ILE A 334 14.44 -2.17 3.87
C ILE A 334 14.79 -3.59 4.33
N ALA A 335 14.40 -4.62 3.56
CA ALA A 335 14.72 -6.01 3.88
C ALA A 335 16.24 -6.26 3.92
N GLN A 336 16.98 -5.70 2.97
CA GLN A 336 18.43 -5.78 2.89
C GLN A 336 19.14 -5.11 4.08
N GLU A 337 18.64 -3.94 4.52
CA GLU A 337 19.16 -3.30 5.73
C GLU A 337 18.91 -4.16 6.99
N LEU A 338 17.73 -4.79 7.11
CA LEU A 338 17.45 -5.70 8.23
C LEU A 338 18.36 -6.94 8.21
N LEU A 339 18.64 -7.50 7.04
CA LEU A 339 19.55 -8.65 6.88
C LEU A 339 21.00 -8.29 7.23
N ASP A 340 21.49 -7.14 6.75
CA ASP A 340 22.84 -6.66 7.01
C ASP A 340 23.12 -6.50 8.52
N GLN A 341 22.11 -6.02 9.27
CA GLN A 341 22.20 -5.83 10.73
C GLN A 341 22.43 -7.13 11.51
N ILE A 342 22.02 -8.27 10.97
CA ILE A 342 22.25 -9.61 11.55
C ILE A 342 23.37 -10.38 10.82
N GLY A 343 24.19 -9.68 10.04
CA GLY A 343 25.35 -10.26 9.33
C GLY A 343 24.99 -11.19 8.17
N ILE A 344 23.84 -11.01 7.56
CA ILE A 344 23.37 -11.75 6.39
C ILE A 344 23.61 -10.93 5.13
N PRO A 345 24.14 -11.51 4.04
CA PRO A 345 24.33 -10.80 2.79
C PRO A 345 23.06 -10.13 2.28
N LYS A 346 23.15 -8.89 1.81
CA LYS A 346 22.00 -8.14 1.26
C LYS A 346 21.37 -8.86 0.08
N GLU A 347 22.15 -9.55 -0.71
CA GLU A 347 21.73 -10.34 -1.87
C GLU A 347 20.79 -11.50 -1.52
N THR A 348 20.65 -11.84 -0.23
CA THR A 348 19.71 -12.88 0.24
C THR A 348 18.25 -12.55 -0.12
N ILE A 349 17.91 -11.26 -0.22
CA ILE A 349 16.66 -10.80 -0.85
C ILE A 349 17.04 -9.78 -1.92
N ASP A 350 16.81 -10.08 -3.20
CA ASP A 350 17.26 -9.20 -4.27
C ASP A 350 16.35 -9.23 -5.51
N ILE A 351 16.48 -8.19 -6.36
CA ILE A 351 15.76 -8.07 -7.61
C ILE A 351 16.66 -8.51 -8.76
N LEU A 352 16.28 -9.62 -9.40
CA LEU A 352 16.95 -10.13 -10.58
C LEU A 352 16.41 -9.44 -11.84
N TYR A 353 17.14 -8.46 -12.34
CA TYR A 353 16.83 -7.88 -13.65
C TYR A 353 17.27 -8.80 -14.78
N LEU A 354 16.34 -9.19 -15.65
CA LEU A 354 16.61 -10.12 -16.76
C LEU A 354 17.66 -9.61 -17.73
N GLU A 355 17.73 -8.30 -17.89
CA GLU A 355 18.74 -7.65 -18.74
C GLU A 355 20.15 -7.86 -18.19
N SER A 356 20.32 -7.92 -16.87
CA SER A 356 21.61 -8.16 -16.20
C SER A 356 22.10 -9.59 -16.35
N LEU A 357 21.24 -10.57 -16.65
CA LEU A 357 21.66 -11.96 -16.92
C LEU A 357 22.60 -12.09 -18.13
N ARG A 358 22.63 -11.10 -19.01
CA ARG A 358 23.58 -11.04 -20.14
C ARG A 358 25.00 -10.67 -19.69
N GLU A 359 25.12 -10.03 -18.55
CA GLU A 359 26.40 -9.57 -17.97
C GLU A 359 27.04 -10.67 -17.10
N GLY A 360 26.25 -11.62 -16.62
CA GLY A 360 26.66 -12.74 -15.79
C GLY A 360 25.53 -13.29 -14.90
N PRO A 361 25.75 -14.43 -14.24
CA PRO A 361 24.80 -14.95 -13.27
C PRO A 361 24.74 -14.03 -12.03
N PRO A 362 23.60 -13.96 -11.32
CA PRO A 362 23.49 -13.23 -10.07
C PRO A 362 24.36 -13.87 -8.98
N THR A 363 24.67 -13.09 -7.94
CA THR A 363 25.26 -13.63 -6.70
C THR A 363 24.26 -14.56 -6.04
N LEU A 364 24.65 -15.81 -5.83
CA LEU A 364 23.80 -16.81 -5.18
C LEU A 364 24.25 -17.01 -3.73
N CYS A 365 23.27 -17.02 -2.81
CA CYS A 365 23.47 -17.30 -1.39
C CYS A 365 23.22 -18.78 -1.11
N VAL A 366 24.08 -19.39 -0.31
CA VAL A 366 24.00 -20.81 0.07
C VAL A 366 23.79 -20.98 1.58
N ASP A 367 23.85 -19.91 2.35
CA ASP A 367 23.62 -19.96 3.78
C ASP A 367 22.12 -20.10 4.08
N SER A 368 21.73 -21.17 4.75
CA SER A 368 20.39 -21.34 5.30
C SER A 368 20.36 -20.98 6.78
N PHE A 369 19.16 -20.72 7.30
CA PHE A 369 18.99 -20.42 8.72
C PHE A 369 18.82 -21.68 9.60
N ASP A 370 18.74 -22.84 9.01
CA ASP A 370 18.47 -24.10 9.72
C ASP A 370 17.20 -24.02 10.60
N LEU A 371 16.24 -23.20 10.16
CA LEU A 371 14.97 -22.94 10.81
C LEU A 371 13.84 -23.57 9.99
N ALA A 372 12.81 -24.02 10.67
CA ALA A 372 11.58 -24.52 10.05
C ALA A 372 10.41 -24.11 10.94
N LEU A 373 10.04 -22.82 10.86
CA LEU A 373 9.01 -22.25 11.73
C LEU A 373 7.60 -22.65 11.32
N GLY A 374 7.43 -23.12 10.10
CA GLY A 374 6.13 -23.44 9.54
C GLY A 374 5.29 -22.18 9.28
N ASP A 375 3.97 -22.33 9.44
CA ASP A 375 3.00 -21.28 9.18
C ASP A 375 3.07 -20.16 10.24
N LEU A 376 3.51 -18.98 9.82
CA LEU A 376 3.61 -17.79 10.68
C LEU A 376 2.23 -17.17 10.90
N GLN A 377 1.83 -17.05 12.15
CA GLN A 377 0.50 -16.56 12.54
C GLN A 377 0.47 -15.04 12.77
N GLY A 378 -0.73 -14.46 12.63
CA GLY A 378 -0.99 -13.06 12.93
C GLY A 378 -1.02 -12.17 11.69
N ASN A 379 -0.99 -10.84 11.88
CA ASN A 379 -0.93 -9.88 10.81
C ASN A 379 0.48 -9.77 10.20
N LYS A 380 0.59 -9.09 9.06
CA LYS A 380 1.86 -8.83 8.32
C LYS A 380 3.03 -8.48 9.25
N ARG A 381 2.79 -7.58 10.21
CA ARG A 381 3.83 -7.10 11.12
C ARG A 381 4.24 -8.17 12.13
N GLN A 382 3.28 -8.93 12.68
CA GLN A 382 3.54 -10.01 13.63
C GLN A 382 4.29 -11.16 12.96
N ARG A 383 3.91 -11.53 11.74
CA ARG A 383 4.63 -12.56 10.95
C ARG A 383 6.08 -12.15 10.69
N LEU A 384 6.30 -10.90 10.25
CA LEU A 384 7.65 -10.38 10.01
C LEU A 384 8.50 -10.40 11.29
N PHE A 385 8.01 -9.85 12.40
CA PHE A 385 8.79 -9.86 13.64
C PHE A 385 9.04 -11.26 14.20
N THR A 386 8.12 -12.21 13.99
CA THR A 386 8.34 -13.61 14.35
C THR A 386 9.51 -14.19 13.56
N ALA A 387 9.58 -13.95 12.26
CA ALA A 387 10.70 -14.38 11.43
C ALA A 387 12.02 -13.71 11.85
N LEU A 388 12.04 -12.38 12.02
CA LEU A 388 13.22 -11.62 12.43
C LEU A 388 13.74 -12.03 13.81
N ASP A 389 12.86 -12.28 14.79
CA ASP A 389 13.24 -12.74 16.12
C ASP A 389 13.88 -14.14 16.09
N ALA A 390 13.38 -15.05 15.25
CA ALA A 390 13.98 -16.36 15.07
C ALA A 390 15.36 -16.27 14.40
N MET A 391 15.49 -15.45 13.35
CA MET A 391 16.76 -15.24 12.66
C MET A 391 17.81 -14.60 13.56
N SER A 392 17.45 -13.56 14.33
CA SER A 392 18.37 -12.90 15.28
C SER A 392 18.76 -13.78 16.46
N SER A 393 17.95 -14.78 16.82
CA SER A 393 18.31 -15.78 17.82
C SER A 393 19.42 -16.72 17.36
N SER A 394 19.53 -16.97 16.05
CA SER A 394 20.60 -17.79 15.45
C SER A 394 21.81 -16.96 15.01
N ARG A 395 21.63 -15.67 14.75
CA ARG A 395 22.64 -14.72 14.28
C ARG A 395 22.57 -13.44 15.11
N ILE A 396 23.60 -13.17 15.92
CA ILE A 396 23.63 -12.02 16.85
C ILE A 396 23.70 -10.72 16.03
N PRO A 397 22.77 -9.77 16.26
CA PRO A 397 22.84 -8.44 15.62
C PRO A 397 24.14 -7.70 15.95
N VAL A 398 24.61 -6.88 15.01
CA VAL A 398 25.82 -6.07 15.19
C VAL A 398 25.63 -5.07 16.33
N GLU A 399 24.46 -4.46 16.41
CA GLU A 399 24.04 -3.56 17.49
C GLU A 399 22.59 -3.87 17.86
N ASN A 400 22.22 -3.62 19.13
CA ASN A 400 20.84 -3.84 19.60
C ASN A 400 19.84 -2.88 18.96
N ILE A 401 20.27 -1.66 18.67
CA ILE A 401 19.43 -0.61 18.07
C ILE A 401 20.18 -0.04 16.87
N VAL A 402 19.57 -0.11 15.69
CA VAL A 402 20.17 0.36 14.44
C VAL A 402 19.18 1.27 13.70
N GLU A 403 19.65 2.37 13.15
CA GLU A 403 18.83 3.27 12.33
C GLU A 403 18.41 2.59 11.02
N LEU A 404 17.22 2.93 10.57
CA LEU A 404 16.65 2.47 9.31
C LEU A 404 16.41 3.66 8.36
N PRO A 405 16.26 3.40 7.05
CA PRO A 405 15.86 4.42 6.10
C PRO A 405 14.57 5.15 6.52
N SER A 406 14.46 6.43 6.20
CA SER A 406 13.36 7.31 6.62
C SER A 406 11.96 6.82 6.20
N ASN A 407 11.90 5.97 5.18
CA ASN A 407 10.65 5.35 4.70
C ASN A 407 10.32 4.02 5.40
N ALA A 408 11.17 3.51 6.30
CA ALA A 408 10.89 2.26 7.02
C ALA A 408 9.71 2.42 7.98
N PRO A 409 8.77 1.46 8.03
CA PRO A 409 7.61 1.51 8.93
C PRO A 409 7.91 0.93 10.31
N TYR A 410 9.14 1.04 10.78
CA TYR A 410 9.62 0.54 12.07
C TYR A 410 10.39 1.64 12.78
N GLY A 411 10.20 1.80 14.09
CA GLY A 411 10.93 2.81 14.81
C GLY A 411 10.29 3.24 16.13
N THR A 412 10.90 4.23 16.74
CA THR A 412 10.51 4.78 18.03
C THR A 412 9.81 6.13 17.90
N VAL A 413 9.17 6.53 19.00
CA VAL A 413 8.63 7.88 19.23
C VAL A 413 9.25 8.40 20.52
N SER A 414 9.90 9.56 20.44
CA SER A 414 10.36 10.30 21.60
C SER A 414 9.42 11.45 21.93
N CYS A 415 9.38 11.86 23.21
CA CYS A 415 8.58 12.97 23.70
C CYS A 415 9.46 13.96 24.46
N GLU A 416 9.46 15.23 24.07
CA GLU A 416 10.05 16.30 24.87
C GLU A 416 9.13 16.61 26.05
N SER A 417 9.41 15.98 27.20
CA SER A 417 8.53 15.92 28.35
C SER A 417 8.20 17.28 28.99
N LYS A 418 9.04 18.31 28.81
CA LYS A 418 8.85 19.62 29.43
C LYS A 418 7.59 20.37 28.99
N ASP A 419 7.22 20.18 27.71
CA ASP A 419 6.13 20.92 27.08
C ASP A 419 4.91 20.02 26.82
N CYS A 420 4.97 18.73 27.14
CA CYS A 420 3.86 17.80 26.97
C CYS A 420 2.79 18.05 28.05
N THR A 421 1.56 18.34 27.61
CA THR A 421 0.41 18.57 28.51
C THR A 421 -0.43 17.32 28.75
N LEU A 422 0.01 16.13 28.27
CA LEU A 422 -0.74 14.87 28.35
C LEU A 422 -2.20 15.00 27.83
N CYS A 423 -2.41 15.79 26.79
CA CYS A 423 -3.74 16.00 26.19
C CYS A 423 -4.32 14.77 25.49
N MET A 424 -3.53 13.70 25.30
CA MET A 424 -3.88 12.43 24.68
C MET A 424 -4.32 12.50 23.20
N SER A 425 -4.11 13.61 22.52
CA SER A 425 -4.42 13.73 21.08
C SER A 425 -3.64 12.69 20.25
N CYS A 426 -2.37 12.45 20.59
CA CYS A 426 -1.52 11.44 19.95
C CYS A 426 -2.03 9.99 20.16
N VAL A 427 -2.61 9.71 21.33
CA VAL A 427 -3.24 8.41 21.62
C VAL A 427 -4.51 8.23 20.79
N ALA A 428 -5.35 9.26 20.70
CA ALA A 428 -6.62 9.23 19.97
C ALA A 428 -6.43 8.94 18.48
N VAL A 429 -5.34 9.46 17.87
CA VAL A 429 -5.08 9.28 16.42
C VAL A 429 -4.23 8.05 16.10
N CYS A 430 -3.65 7.37 17.10
CA CYS A 430 -2.77 6.23 16.84
C CYS A 430 -3.54 5.01 16.31
N PRO A 431 -3.34 4.58 15.05
CA PRO A 431 -4.14 3.51 14.45
C PRO A 431 -3.85 2.14 15.06
N THR A 432 -2.60 1.92 15.45
CA THR A 432 -2.13 0.63 16.01
C THR A 432 -2.14 0.60 17.53
N ARG A 433 -2.51 1.71 18.19
CA ARG A 433 -2.42 1.89 19.65
C ARG A 433 -1.01 1.73 20.23
N ALA A 434 0.01 1.90 19.41
CA ALA A 434 1.39 1.96 19.86
C ALA A 434 1.57 3.03 20.96
N LEU A 435 0.90 4.19 20.82
CA LEU A 435 0.74 5.18 21.87
C LEU A 435 -0.57 4.94 22.62
N HIS A 436 -0.51 4.79 23.93
CA HIS A 436 -1.67 4.52 24.78
C HIS A 436 -1.48 5.06 26.21
N THR A 437 -2.53 5.01 27.01
CA THR A 437 -2.53 5.22 28.47
C THR A 437 -3.33 4.10 29.12
N ASP A 438 -2.97 3.71 30.34
CA ASP A 438 -3.73 2.72 31.13
C ASP A 438 -4.76 3.37 32.07
N GLY A 439 -4.76 4.71 32.16
CA GLY A 439 -5.68 5.46 33.01
C GLY A 439 -5.38 5.38 34.52
N ALA A 440 -4.32 4.69 34.93
CA ALA A 440 -3.95 4.57 36.35
C ALA A 440 -3.23 5.83 36.86
N SER A 441 -2.42 6.46 36.02
CA SER A 441 -1.75 7.74 36.27
C SER A 441 -1.76 8.58 34.98
N PRO A 442 -1.56 9.91 35.08
CA PRO A 442 -1.33 10.74 33.92
C PRO A 442 0.00 10.37 33.26
N SER A 443 -0.04 9.42 32.33
CA SER A 443 1.14 8.90 31.63
C SER A 443 0.85 8.60 30.17
N LEU A 444 1.86 8.84 29.32
CA LEU A 444 1.89 8.45 27.93
C LEU A 444 2.83 7.26 27.78
N LYS A 445 2.30 6.15 27.33
CA LYS A 445 3.03 4.89 27.12
C LYS A 445 3.18 4.60 25.63
N PHE A 446 4.26 3.90 25.30
CA PHE A 446 4.59 3.56 23.92
C PHE A 446 5.09 2.12 23.81
N VAL A 447 4.60 1.38 22.80
CA VAL A 447 5.09 0.06 22.41
C VAL A 447 5.73 0.17 21.03
N GLU A 448 7.04 -0.01 20.95
CA GLU A 448 7.79 0.19 19.72
C GLU A 448 7.41 -0.81 18.62
N GLN A 449 7.15 -2.06 18.98
CA GLN A 449 6.75 -3.10 18.03
C GLN A 449 5.50 -2.73 17.23
N ASP A 450 4.58 -1.96 17.81
CA ASP A 450 3.30 -1.62 17.18
C ASP A 450 3.38 -0.31 16.38
N CYS A 451 4.46 0.45 16.47
CA CYS A 451 4.60 1.72 15.78
C CYS A 451 4.94 1.53 14.30
N ILE A 452 4.12 2.12 13.42
CA ILE A 452 4.26 2.07 11.96
C ILE A 452 4.86 3.34 11.35
N GLN A 453 5.39 4.24 12.14
CA GLN A 453 6.03 5.49 11.70
C GLN A 453 5.14 6.33 10.74
N CYS A 454 3.82 6.38 11.01
CA CYS A 454 2.86 7.07 10.12
C CYS A 454 2.80 8.60 10.30
N GLY A 455 3.42 9.17 11.32
CA GLY A 455 3.46 10.63 11.58
C GLY A 455 2.17 11.25 12.11
N LEU A 456 1.09 10.49 12.33
CA LEU A 456 -0.17 11.05 12.83
C LEU A 456 -0.04 11.69 14.22
N CYS A 457 0.75 11.10 15.10
CA CYS A 457 0.96 11.61 16.47
C CYS A 457 1.70 12.94 16.48
N GLU A 458 2.68 13.15 15.58
CA GLU A 458 3.36 14.43 15.40
C GLU A 458 2.39 15.51 14.91
N LYS A 459 1.61 15.20 13.86
CA LYS A 459 0.63 16.14 13.29
C LYS A 459 -0.48 16.52 14.26
N ALA A 460 -0.91 15.58 15.12
CA ALA A 460 -1.98 15.80 16.07
C ALA A 460 -1.52 16.45 17.39
N CYS A 461 -0.21 16.57 17.62
CA CYS A 461 0.33 17.15 18.83
C CYS A 461 0.25 18.68 18.79
N PRO A 462 -0.57 19.33 19.63
CA PRO A 462 -0.67 20.80 19.63
C PRO A 462 0.59 21.50 20.14
N GLU A 463 1.41 20.78 20.90
CA GLU A 463 2.65 21.28 21.51
C GLU A 463 3.90 20.94 20.68
N ASN A 464 3.77 20.12 19.61
CA ASN A 464 4.86 19.67 18.73
C ASN A 464 6.04 19.01 19.48
N VAL A 465 5.76 18.19 20.48
CA VAL A 465 6.78 17.57 21.36
C VAL A 465 7.13 16.12 21.00
N LEU A 466 6.51 15.57 19.96
CA LEU A 466 6.75 14.21 19.53
C LEU A 466 7.65 14.19 18.30
N THR A 467 8.61 13.24 18.29
CA THR A 467 9.51 13.02 17.16
C THR A 467 9.61 11.54 16.85
N LEU A 468 9.45 11.19 15.57
CA LEU A 468 9.61 9.83 15.08
C LEU A 468 11.05 9.60 14.64
N THR A 469 11.59 8.42 14.98
CA THR A 469 12.91 7.99 14.53
C THR A 469 12.83 6.56 14.00
N PRO A 470 12.98 6.37 12.67
CA PRO A 470 13.00 5.05 12.05
C PRO A 470 14.22 4.25 12.56
N ARG A 471 13.97 3.09 13.14
CA ARG A 471 15.02 2.20 13.66
C ARG A 471 14.50 0.78 13.84
N MET A 472 15.41 -0.17 13.94
CA MET A 472 15.14 -1.52 14.44
C MET A 472 15.74 -1.67 15.84
N ASN A 473 14.94 -2.07 16.81
CA ASN A 473 15.38 -2.55 18.11
C ASN A 473 15.32 -4.08 18.10
N TRP A 474 16.48 -4.73 18.12
CA TRP A 474 16.59 -6.19 18.07
C TRP A 474 16.28 -6.88 19.40
N VAL A 475 16.22 -6.14 20.50
CA VAL A 475 15.84 -6.68 21.80
C VAL A 475 14.32 -6.82 21.86
N LYS A 476 13.83 -8.04 21.65
CA LYS A 476 12.40 -8.36 21.55
C LYS A 476 11.61 -7.86 22.75
N GLU A 477 12.14 -8.11 23.96
CA GLU A 477 11.50 -7.75 25.23
C GLU A 477 11.30 -6.23 25.35
N GLU A 478 12.31 -5.44 24.97
CA GLU A 478 12.22 -3.98 24.98
C GLU A 478 11.23 -3.47 23.95
N ARG A 479 11.26 -4.04 22.73
CA ARG A 479 10.37 -3.64 21.64
C ARG A 479 8.90 -3.92 21.96
N GLN A 480 8.61 -5.00 22.67
CA GLN A 480 7.25 -5.40 23.07
C GLN A 480 6.77 -4.75 24.36
N GLN A 481 7.68 -4.24 25.17
CA GLN A 481 7.34 -3.63 26.45
C GLN A 481 6.72 -2.24 26.26
N ALA A 482 5.64 -1.97 27.01
CA ALA A 482 5.11 -0.62 27.11
C ALA A 482 6.04 0.25 27.96
N VAL A 483 6.69 1.22 27.33
CA VAL A 483 7.62 2.16 27.99
C VAL A 483 6.89 3.47 28.26
N VAL A 484 7.05 4.02 29.47
CA VAL A 484 6.55 5.36 29.79
C VAL A 484 7.47 6.40 29.15
N ILE A 485 6.95 7.14 28.15
CA ILE A 485 7.70 8.20 27.46
C ILE A 485 7.45 9.58 28.06
N HIS A 486 6.34 9.74 28.81
CA HIS A 486 6.07 10.91 29.63
C HIS A 486 5.09 10.56 30.75
N GLU A 487 5.34 11.08 31.95
CA GLU A 487 4.50 10.93 33.13
C GLU A 487 4.59 12.20 33.97
N GLU A 488 3.48 12.59 34.58
CA GLU A 488 3.44 13.68 35.53
C GLU A 488 2.48 13.41 36.69
N LYS A 489 2.58 14.25 37.74
CA LYS A 489 1.69 14.18 38.88
C LYS A 489 0.25 14.55 38.48
N ALA A 490 -0.72 13.80 38.97
CA ALA A 490 -2.11 14.16 38.82
C ALA A 490 -2.47 15.39 39.66
N ALA A 491 -3.24 16.31 39.08
CA ALA A 491 -3.88 17.40 39.79
C ALA A 491 -4.93 16.84 40.75
N GLU A 492 -4.89 17.28 42.01
CA GLU A 492 -5.91 16.92 42.99
C GLU A 492 -7.07 17.91 42.95
N CYS A 493 -8.31 17.39 42.98
CA CYS A 493 -9.51 18.21 43.02
C CYS A 493 -9.51 19.13 44.26
N LEU A 494 -9.72 20.42 44.06
CA LEU A 494 -9.72 21.41 45.16
C LEU A 494 -10.78 21.12 46.24
N ARG A 495 -11.85 20.35 45.90
CA ARG A 495 -12.96 20.08 46.84
C ARG A 495 -12.86 18.71 47.49
N CYS A 496 -12.55 17.63 46.75
CA CYS A 496 -12.57 16.27 47.28
C CYS A 496 -11.20 15.57 47.30
N HIS A 497 -10.15 16.26 46.81
CA HIS A 497 -8.75 15.78 46.78
C HIS A 497 -8.54 14.52 45.90
N LYS A 498 -9.54 14.11 45.14
CA LYS A 498 -9.39 12.99 44.16
C LYS A 498 -8.47 13.45 43.02
N PRO A 499 -7.45 12.65 42.66
CA PRO A 499 -6.69 12.90 41.44
C PRO A 499 -7.59 12.73 40.21
N PHE A 500 -7.51 13.63 39.19
CA PHE A 500 -8.46 13.62 38.09
C PHE A 500 -7.91 14.04 36.72
N ALA A 501 -6.82 14.78 36.63
CA ALA A 501 -6.27 15.26 35.37
C ALA A 501 -4.75 15.47 35.49
N PRO A 502 -3.99 15.62 34.39
CA PRO A 502 -2.59 16.05 34.42
C PRO A 502 -2.45 17.45 35.01
N GLN A 503 -1.45 17.66 35.88
CA GLN A 503 -1.23 18.96 36.52
C GLN A 503 -0.92 20.06 35.49
N SER A 504 -0.04 19.77 34.53
CA SER A 504 0.32 20.71 33.45
C SER A 504 -0.88 21.15 32.63
N MET A 505 -1.83 20.25 32.34
CA MET A 505 -3.05 20.59 31.62
C MET A 505 -3.92 21.57 32.40
N ILE A 506 -4.08 21.34 33.73
CA ILE A 506 -4.87 22.25 34.58
C ILE A 506 -4.21 23.61 34.63
N ASP A 507 -2.90 23.68 34.82
CA ASP A 507 -2.12 24.92 34.87
C ASP A 507 -2.21 25.68 33.54
N MET A 508 -2.08 24.98 32.42
CA MET A 508 -2.21 25.56 31.08
C MET A 508 -3.62 26.12 30.83
N LEU A 509 -4.67 25.38 31.18
CA LEU A 509 -6.06 25.83 31.03
C LEU A 509 -6.35 27.04 31.88
N GLN A 510 -5.94 27.05 33.16
CA GLN A 510 -6.11 28.19 34.05
C GLN A 510 -5.39 29.43 33.50
N ASN A 511 -4.16 29.28 33.01
CA ASN A 511 -3.38 30.40 32.45
C ASN A 511 -3.99 30.95 31.15
N LYS A 512 -4.44 30.09 30.23
CA LYS A 512 -5.06 30.49 28.95
C LYS A 512 -6.42 31.15 29.15
N LEU A 513 -7.19 30.70 30.14
CA LEU A 513 -8.55 31.22 30.38
C LEU A 513 -8.60 32.42 31.32
N ARG A 514 -7.52 32.69 32.08
CA ARG A 514 -7.41 33.84 32.93
C ARG A 514 -7.46 35.11 32.08
N GLY A 515 -8.48 35.95 32.31
CA GLY A 515 -8.73 37.17 31.50
C GLY A 515 -9.74 37.01 30.36
N HIS A 516 -10.24 35.79 30.12
CA HIS A 516 -11.33 35.57 29.17
C HIS A 516 -12.66 36.00 29.79
N SER A 517 -13.58 36.61 29.02
CA SER A 517 -14.84 37.20 29.51
C SER A 517 -15.73 36.26 30.33
N HIS A 518 -15.71 34.96 30.02
CA HIS A 518 -16.47 33.93 30.76
C HIS A 518 -15.73 33.40 32.01
N PHE A 519 -14.45 33.73 32.21
CA PHE A 519 -13.62 33.34 33.33
C PHE A 519 -13.09 34.57 34.05
N SER A 520 -13.95 35.61 34.22
CA SER A 520 -13.58 36.90 34.78
C SER A 520 -13.40 36.91 36.30
N ASP A 521 -13.83 35.83 36.99
CA ASP A 521 -13.68 35.68 38.41
C ASP A 521 -12.83 34.48 38.82
N GLU A 522 -12.20 34.55 39.99
CA GLU A 522 -11.37 33.47 40.54
C GLU A 522 -12.14 32.18 40.76
N THR A 523 -13.45 32.23 41.01
CA THR A 523 -14.31 31.04 41.23
C THR A 523 -14.42 30.23 39.96
N ALA A 524 -14.61 30.88 38.80
CA ALA A 524 -14.66 30.22 37.51
C ALA A 524 -13.31 29.55 37.17
N ILE A 525 -12.18 30.22 37.47
CA ILE A 525 -10.84 29.65 37.27
C ILE A 525 -10.59 28.47 38.23
N ASN A 526 -11.00 28.53 39.49
CA ASN A 526 -10.84 27.46 40.46
C ASN A 526 -11.66 26.23 40.12
N ARG A 527 -12.81 26.37 39.44
CA ARG A 527 -13.60 25.24 38.94
C ARG A 527 -12.84 24.38 37.93
N ILE A 528 -11.88 24.93 37.20
CA ILE A 528 -11.01 24.15 36.28
C ILE A 528 -10.20 23.12 37.06
N ALA A 529 -9.79 23.44 38.28
CA ALA A 529 -9.06 22.55 39.19
C ALA A 529 -9.98 21.67 40.07
N MET A 530 -11.24 21.47 39.67
CA MET A 530 -12.16 20.53 40.31
C MET A 530 -12.47 19.35 39.36
N CYS A 531 -12.65 18.14 39.92
CA CYS A 531 -13.12 16.99 39.15
C CYS A 531 -14.55 17.26 38.62
N GLU A 532 -14.99 16.48 37.63
CA GLU A 532 -16.28 16.67 36.96
C GLU A 532 -17.45 16.73 37.96
N ASP A 533 -17.51 15.78 38.91
CA ASP A 533 -18.56 15.73 39.93
C ASP A 533 -18.58 16.98 40.82
N CYS A 534 -17.41 17.37 41.34
CA CYS A 534 -17.30 18.52 42.23
C CYS A 534 -17.54 19.85 41.50
N ARG A 535 -17.20 19.94 40.21
CA ARG A 535 -17.48 21.09 39.36
C ARG A 535 -18.98 21.29 39.19
N VAL A 536 -19.72 20.23 38.92
CA VAL A 536 -21.19 20.27 38.79
C VAL A 536 -21.81 20.67 40.10
N VAL A 537 -21.42 20.07 41.23
CA VAL A 537 -21.95 20.41 42.56
C VAL A 537 -21.68 21.88 42.92
N ASP A 538 -20.45 22.37 42.64
CA ASP A 538 -20.09 23.78 42.93
C ASP A 538 -20.89 24.78 42.07
N MET A 539 -21.19 24.41 40.81
CA MET A 539 -22.10 25.22 39.97
C MET A 539 -23.52 25.28 40.55
N PHE A 540 -24.09 24.16 40.98
CA PHE A 540 -25.42 24.14 41.58
C PHE A 540 -25.45 24.83 42.93
N ASP A 541 -24.43 24.70 43.79
CA ASP A 541 -24.31 25.42 45.04
C ASP A 541 -24.28 26.93 44.79
N SER A 542 -23.54 27.38 43.79
CA SER A 542 -23.47 28.80 43.38
C SER A 542 -24.80 29.32 42.88
N MET A 543 -25.57 28.53 42.09
CA MET A 543 -26.89 28.89 41.60
C MET A 543 -27.93 28.94 42.75
N ALA A 544 -27.81 28.09 43.74
CA ALA A 544 -28.70 28.03 44.90
C ALA A 544 -28.48 29.26 45.82
N GLN A 545 -27.24 29.72 45.94
CA GLN A 545 -26.89 30.90 46.74
C GLN A 545 -27.35 32.24 46.10
N ASP A 546 -27.25 32.33 44.76
CA ASP A 546 -27.68 33.50 43.99
C ASP A 546 -28.31 33.03 42.67
N PRO A 547 -29.66 33.11 42.51
CA PRO A 547 -30.36 32.74 41.28
C PRO A 547 -29.91 33.52 40.03
N LEU A 548 -29.37 34.72 40.17
CA LEU A 548 -28.86 35.52 39.07
C LEU A 548 -27.62 34.91 38.44
N ASN A 549 -26.93 34.01 39.12
CA ASN A 549 -25.80 33.26 38.58
C ASN A 549 -26.22 32.32 37.45
N GLN A 550 -27.51 31.95 37.31
CA GLN A 550 -28.02 31.17 36.17
C GLN A 550 -27.83 31.91 34.82
N LEU A 551 -27.74 33.23 34.85
CA LEU A 551 -27.50 34.05 33.64
C LEU A 551 -26.01 34.12 33.22
N LYS A 552 -25.11 33.57 34.03
CA LYS A 552 -23.67 33.55 33.77
C LYS A 552 -23.17 32.25 33.13
N TYR A 553 -24.07 31.24 33.06
CA TYR A 553 -23.81 29.90 32.52
C TYR A 553 -24.84 29.60 31.38
#